data_a66e1b0befccc828835d8f2f6af6ab51
#
_entry.id   a66e1b0befccc828835d8f2f6af6ab51
#
_cell.length_a   1.000
_cell.length_b   1.000
_cell.length_c   1.000
_cell.angle_alpha   90.00
_cell.angle_beta   90.00
_cell.angle_gamma   90.00
#
_symmetry.space_group_name_H-M   'P 1'
#
loop_
_entity.id
_entity.type
_entity.pdbx_description
1 polymer ?
#
loop_
_entity_poly.entity_id
_entity_poly.type
_entity_poly.pdbx_seq_one_letter_code
_entity_poly.pdbx_strand_id
1 'polypeptide(L)'
;QAAADKLEALGVINSQDYWADAAEAGKVQYLEILLKKAAQTITKAKPRTGTPQEGVAALVAAGVINTPDYWLANYDTFPSLDLLLCALGGAVK
;
A
#
# COMPACT_ATOMS: atom_id res chain seq x y z
N GLN A 1 -8.77 -6.79 -9.76
CA GLN A 1 -8.05 -7.48 -8.68
C GLN A 1 -8.76 -7.22 -7.36
N ALA A 2 -9.11 -8.27 -6.66
CA ALA A 2 -9.99 -8.15 -5.48
C ALA A 2 -9.43 -7.25 -4.37
N ALA A 3 -8.14 -7.33 -4.12
CA ALA A 3 -7.52 -6.51 -3.06
C ALA A 3 -7.56 -5.02 -3.41
N ALA A 4 -7.21 -4.68 -4.65
CA ALA A 4 -7.26 -3.29 -5.10
C ALA A 4 -8.70 -2.77 -5.12
N ASP A 5 -9.65 -3.59 -5.54
CA ASP A 5 -11.07 -3.23 -5.55
C ASP A 5 -11.56 -2.93 -4.14
N LYS A 6 -11.18 -3.76 -3.17
CA LYS A 6 -11.58 -3.55 -1.78
C LYS A 6 -11.00 -2.26 -1.23
N LEU A 7 -9.73 -1.99 -1.50
CA LEU A 7 -9.09 -0.78 -1.02
C LEU A 7 -9.70 0.48 -1.64
N GLU A 8 -10.10 0.42 -2.91
CA GLU A 8 -10.81 1.53 -3.53
C GLU A 8 -12.20 1.71 -2.92
N ALA A 9 -12.90 0.61 -2.69
CA ALA A 9 -14.23 0.66 -2.09
C ALA A 9 -14.19 1.25 -0.69
N LEU A 10 -13.11 1.02 0.05
CA LEU A 10 -12.90 1.60 1.38
C LEU A 10 -12.49 3.06 1.33
N GLY A 11 -12.08 3.55 0.16
CA GLY A 11 -11.63 4.92 0.01
C GLY A 11 -10.15 5.13 0.32
N VAL A 12 -9.39 4.04 0.46
CA VAL A 12 -7.96 4.12 0.76
C VAL A 12 -7.16 4.49 -0.48
N ILE A 13 -7.54 3.95 -1.64
CA ILE A 13 -6.93 4.29 -2.93
C ILE A 13 -8.00 4.73 -3.90
N ASN A 14 -7.61 5.47 -4.92
CA ASN A 14 -8.55 5.95 -5.94
C ASN A 14 -8.17 5.56 -7.36
N SER A 15 -7.24 4.63 -7.52
CA SER A 15 -6.72 4.21 -8.82
C SER A 15 -6.52 2.71 -8.84
N GLN A 16 -7.59 1.95 -8.56
CA GLN A 16 -7.50 0.49 -8.48
C GLN A 16 -6.92 -0.15 -9.74
N ASP A 17 -7.29 0.37 -10.91
CA ASP A 17 -6.82 -0.21 -12.17
C ASP A 17 -5.31 -0.03 -12.31
N TYR A 18 -4.81 1.13 -11.92
CA TYR A 18 -3.38 1.42 -11.98
C TYR A 18 -2.59 0.43 -11.10
N TRP A 19 -3.05 0.22 -9.86
CA TRP A 19 -2.35 -0.67 -8.93
C TRP A 19 -2.55 -2.15 -9.28
N ALA A 20 -3.74 -2.52 -9.75
CA ALA A 20 -3.99 -3.88 -10.20
C ALA A 20 -3.09 -4.24 -11.38
N ASP A 21 -2.99 -3.34 -12.35
CA ASP A 21 -2.12 -3.55 -13.51
C ASP A 21 -0.65 -3.65 -13.11
N ALA A 22 -0.20 -2.80 -12.20
CA ALA A 22 1.17 -2.81 -11.73
C ALA A 22 1.48 -4.13 -11.00
N ALA A 23 0.57 -4.62 -10.18
CA ALA A 23 0.75 -5.87 -9.46
C ALA A 23 0.77 -7.07 -10.40
N GLU A 24 -0.17 -7.11 -11.35
CA GLU A 24 -0.26 -8.21 -12.30
C GLU A 24 0.91 -8.25 -13.26
N ALA A 25 1.42 -7.08 -13.64
CA ALA A 25 2.56 -6.97 -14.54
C ALA A 25 3.89 -7.20 -13.83
N GLY A 26 3.91 -7.29 -12.51
CA GLY A 26 5.13 -7.46 -11.74
C GLY A 26 6.04 -6.24 -11.76
N LYS A 27 5.48 -5.05 -11.97
CA LYS A 27 6.27 -3.82 -12.05
C LYS A 27 6.91 -3.44 -10.72
N VAL A 28 6.26 -3.80 -9.60
CA VAL A 28 6.80 -3.58 -8.27
C VAL A 28 6.79 -4.93 -7.56
N GLN A 29 7.96 -5.36 -7.11
CA GLN A 29 8.07 -6.64 -6.40
C GLN A 29 7.28 -6.56 -5.09
N TYR A 30 6.58 -7.64 -4.75
CA TYR A 30 5.76 -7.74 -3.53
C TYR A 30 4.52 -6.85 -3.50
N LEU A 31 4.21 -6.13 -4.58
CA LEU A 31 3.06 -5.23 -4.58
C LEU A 31 1.74 -5.98 -4.39
N GLU A 32 1.59 -7.13 -5.04
CA GLU A 32 0.38 -7.93 -4.88
C GLU A 32 0.19 -8.39 -3.45
N ILE A 33 1.27 -8.83 -2.80
CA ILE A 33 1.23 -9.26 -1.40
C ILE A 33 0.87 -8.07 -0.51
N LEU A 34 1.46 -6.91 -0.76
CA LEU A 34 1.16 -5.70 -0.02
C LEU A 34 -0.32 -5.35 -0.11
N LEU A 35 -0.87 -5.34 -1.33
CA LEU A 35 -2.28 -5.01 -1.53
C LEU A 35 -3.20 -5.99 -0.82
N LYS A 36 -2.91 -7.29 -0.93
CA LYS A 36 -3.72 -8.32 -0.28
C LYS A 36 -3.71 -8.21 1.24
N LYS A 37 -2.52 -8.06 1.82
CA LYS A 37 -2.42 -7.95 3.27
C LYS A 37 -3.02 -6.66 3.79
N ALA A 38 -2.83 -5.56 3.07
CA ALA A 38 -3.45 -4.30 3.43
C ALA A 38 -4.98 -4.40 3.40
N ALA A 39 -5.52 -5.02 2.35
CA ALA A 39 -6.97 -5.20 2.24
C ALA A 39 -7.54 -6.07 3.36
N GLN A 40 -6.77 -7.03 3.85
CA GLN A 40 -7.20 -7.86 4.98
C GLN A 40 -7.18 -7.12 6.31
N THR A 41 -6.26 -6.17 6.45
CA THR A 41 -6.02 -5.47 7.71
C THR A 41 -6.86 -4.20 7.83
N ILE A 42 -7.02 -3.47 6.74
CA ILE A 42 -7.72 -2.19 6.73
C ILE A 42 -9.23 -2.41 6.70
N THR A 43 -9.94 -1.79 7.64
CA THR A 43 -11.40 -1.88 7.70
C THR A 43 -12.08 -0.58 7.29
N LYS A 44 -11.37 0.54 7.31
CA LYS A 44 -11.91 1.83 6.88
C LYS A 44 -10.77 2.77 6.51
N ALA A 45 -11.09 3.76 5.67
CA ALA A 45 -10.12 4.78 5.31
C ALA A 45 -9.82 5.68 6.51
N LYS A 46 -8.57 6.13 6.59
CA LYS A 46 -8.09 7.08 7.60
C LYS A 46 -7.13 8.04 6.92
N PRO A 47 -6.80 9.18 7.54
CA PRO A 47 -5.84 10.10 6.96
C PRO A 47 -4.50 9.41 6.69
N ARG A 48 -3.89 9.75 5.56
CA ARG A 48 -2.59 9.20 5.20
C ARG A 48 -1.51 9.72 6.14
N THR A 49 -0.38 9.00 6.19
CA THR A 49 0.78 9.47 6.94
C THR A 49 1.42 10.66 6.23
N GLY A 50 2.26 11.40 6.95
CA GLY A 50 2.93 12.56 6.38
C GLY A 50 4.08 12.21 5.45
N THR A 51 4.70 11.04 5.63
CA THR A 51 5.84 10.60 4.83
C THR A 51 5.73 9.12 4.51
N PRO A 52 6.36 8.66 3.40
CA PRO A 52 6.41 7.22 3.11
C PRO A 52 7.08 6.41 4.21
N GLN A 53 8.08 6.99 4.88
CA GLN A 53 8.77 6.31 5.98
C GLN A 53 7.80 5.99 7.12
N GLU A 54 6.94 6.93 7.46
CA GLU A 54 5.91 6.71 8.48
C GLU A 54 4.91 5.64 8.02
N GLY A 55 4.56 5.67 6.73
CA GLY A 55 3.67 4.67 6.16
C GLY A 55 4.25 3.28 6.25
N VAL A 56 5.51 3.12 5.87
CA VAL A 56 6.20 1.83 5.95
C VAL A 56 6.28 1.35 7.40
N ALA A 57 6.63 2.24 8.32
CA ALA A 57 6.72 1.88 9.75
C ALA A 57 5.37 1.40 10.29
N ALA A 58 4.28 2.07 9.91
CA ALA A 58 2.94 1.67 10.34
C ALA A 58 2.55 0.31 9.76
N LEU A 59 2.90 0.06 8.49
CA LEU A 59 2.62 -1.22 7.85
C LEU A 59 3.40 -2.37 8.50
N VAL A 60 4.64 -2.13 8.88
CA VAL A 60 5.43 -3.13 9.61
C VAL A 60 4.79 -3.40 10.97
N ALA A 61 4.42 -2.35 11.70
CA ALA A 61 3.80 -2.50 13.01
C ALA A 61 2.49 -3.25 12.96
N ALA A 62 1.74 -3.10 11.86
CA ALA A 62 0.46 -3.80 11.67
C ALA A 62 0.63 -5.22 11.14
N GLY A 63 1.84 -5.63 10.81
CA GLY A 63 2.10 -6.96 10.26
C GLY A 63 1.75 -7.11 8.79
N VAL A 64 1.53 -5.98 8.09
CA VAL A 64 1.20 -6.00 6.67
C VAL A 64 2.43 -6.32 5.82
N ILE A 65 3.57 -5.78 6.21
CA ILE A 65 4.84 -6.03 5.53
C ILE A 65 5.90 -6.41 6.55
N ASN A 66 6.94 -7.14 6.09
CA ASN A 66 8.07 -7.50 6.93
C ASN A 66 9.41 -7.18 6.25
N THR A 67 9.37 -6.38 5.19
CA THR A 67 10.56 -6.00 4.43
C THR A 67 10.63 -4.47 4.28
N PRO A 68 10.75 -3.73 5.41
CA PRO A 68 10.73 -2.27 5.34
C PRO A 68 11.86 -1.70 4.49
N ASP A 69 13.03 -2.35 4.49
CA ASP A 69 14.18 -1.87 3.72
C ASP A 69 13.88 -1.83 2.23
N TYR A 70 13.17 -2.85 1.72
CA TYR A 70 12.79 -2.88 0.32
C TYR A 70 11.91 -1.67 -0.04
N TRP A 71 10.88 -1.41 0.75
CA TRP A 71 9.96 -0.32 0.47
C TRP A 71 10.60 1.04 0.64
N LEU A 72 11.47 1.19 1.65
CA LEU A 72 12.19 2.44 1.88
C LEU A 72 13.20 2.73 0.77
N ALA A 73 13.76 1.69 0.15
CA ALA A 73 14.69 1.85 -0.95
C ALA A 73 14.01 2.10 -2.29
N ASN A 74 12.72 1.72 -2.43
CA ASN A 74 12.05 1.70 -3.73
C ASN A 74 10.80 2.57 -3.84
N TYR A 75 10.40 3.28 -2.79
CA TYR A 75 9.15 4.03 -2.82
C TYR A 75 9.16 5.15 -3.88
N ASP A 76 10.32 5.61 -4.30
CA ASP A 76 10.45 6.66 -5.31
C ASP A 76 10.80 6.13 -6.69
N THR A 77 10.92 4.81 -6.86
CA THR A 77 11.26 4.20 -8.15
C THR A 77 10.04 3.94 -9.03
N PHE A 78 8.84 4.03 -8.47
CA PHE A 78 7.61 3.76 -9.19
C PHE A 78 6.61 4.90 -8.91
N PRO A 79 5.96 5.45 -9.95
CA PRO A 79 5.07 6.60 -9.76
C PRO A 79 3.97 6.32 -8.75
N SER A 80 3.78 7.24 -7.83
CA SER A 80 2.72 7.21 -6.80
C SER A 80 2.88 6.13 -5.74
N LEU A 81 3.96 5.34 -5.76
CA LEU A 81 4.16 4.30 -4.74
C LEU A 81 4.30 4.92 -3.35
N ASP A 82 4.96 6.06 -3.25
CA ASP A 82 5.07 6.79 -1.98
C ASP A 82 3.69 7.16 -1.43
N LEU A 83 2.79 7.62 -2.31
CA LEU A 83 1.42 7.95 -1.90
C LEU A 83 0.65 6.72 -1.45
N LEU A 84 0.85 5.59 -2.13
CA LEU A 84 0.21 4.33 -1.74
C LEU A 84 0.66 3.91 -0.34
N LEU A 85 1.96 3.97 -0.07
CA LEU A 85 2.49 3.61 1.24
C LEU A 85 1.96 4.53 2.34
N CYS A 86 1.86 5.82 2.07
CA CYS A 86 1.28 6.77 3.02
C CYS A 86 -0.19 6.46 3.29
N ALA A 87 -0.97 6.19 2.25
CA ALA A 87 -2.39 5.90 2.39
C ALA A 87 -2.63 4.60 3.14
N LEU A 88 -1.92 3.54 2.77
CA LEU A 88 -2.06 2.26 3.44
C LEU A 88 -1.58 2.34 4.89
N GLY A 89 -0.43 2.98 5.13
CA GLY A 89 0.10 3.13 6.47
C GLY A 89 -0.82 3.93 7.39
N GLY A 90 -1.42 5.00 6.86
CA GLY A 90 -2.37 5.77 7.63
C GLY A 90 -3.61 4.98 8.00
N ALA A 91 -4.08 4.14 7.08
CA ALA A 91 -5.30 3.35 7.28
C ALA A 91 -5.13 2.19 8.26
N VAL A 92 -3.91 1.68 8.45
CA VAL A 92 -3.66 0.57 9.39
C VAL A 92 -3.38 1.04 10.82
N LYS A 93 -3.22 2.34 11.03
CA LYS A 93 -2.95 2.90 12.36
C LYS A 93 -4.13 2.76 13.32
#